data_fdbba2a37261dae4eb1f21a010aae91d
#
_entry.id   fdbba2a37261dae4eb1f21a010aae91d
#
_cell.length_a   1.000
_cell.length_b   1.000
_cell.length_c   1.000
_cell.angle_alpha   90.00
_cell.angle_beta   90.00
_cell.angle_gamma   90.00
#
_symmetry.space_group_name_H-M   'P 1'
#
loop_
_entity.id
_entity.type
_entity.pdbx_description
1 polymer ?
#
loop_
_entity_poly.entity_id
_entity_poly.type
_entity_poly.pdbx_seq_one_letter_code
_entity_poly.pdbx_strand_id
1 'polypeptide(L)'
;MLSYPVSSVCRVSDVAGGVVVQAYRFALDPSPAQDRDLYRHAGAGRFAFNWALAAVRANLGQRAAERSYGLTDAQLTPALGWTLPALRRAWNAAKPQVAPWWAQCSKEAYNTGLDGLARALGNWSASRSGRRAGPRVGFPRFKSRRRVVPSVRFTTGTIRVEDTRHHVTLPRLGRIRTHESTRKLARRLYAGTAR
;
A
#
# COMPACT_ATOMS: atom_id res chain seq x y z
N MET A 1 4.07 13.36 -21.27
CA MET A 1 3.77 13.84 -19.91
C MET A 1 2.89 12.78 -19.24
N LEU A 2 3.38 12.12 -18.21
CA LEU A 2 2.61 11.07 -17.52
C LEU A 2 1.71 11.75 -16.48
N SER A 3 0.41 11.64 -16.63
CA SER A 3 -0.57 12.14 -15.65
C SER A 3 -0.73 11.09 -14.54
N TYR A 4 -0.46 11.47 -13.30
CA TYR A 4 -0.64 10.62 -12.13
C TYR A 4 -2.00 10.92 -11.49
N PRO A 5 -3.00 10.02 -11.59
CA PRO A 5 -4.25 10.24 -10.88
C PRO A 5 -4.03 10.03 -9.37
N VAL A 6 -4.21 11.08 -8.60
CA VAL A 6 -4.36 10.97 -7.14
C VAL A 6 -5.85 10.83 -6.84
N SER A 7 -6.21 9.77 -6.15
CA SER A 7 -7.56 9.59 -5.62
C SER A 7 -7.53 9.83 -4.12
N SER A 8 -8.23 10.83 -3.65
CA SER A 8 -8.52 11.02 -2.23
C SER A 8 -9.95 10.52 -1.95
N VAL A 9 -10.10 9.72 -0.90
CA VAL A 9 -11.41 9.26 -0.42
C VAL A 9 -11.77 10.07 0.81
N CYS A 10 -12.82 10.88 0.72
CA CYS A 10 -13.39 11.61 1.84
C CYS A 10 -14.71 10.97 2.28
N ARG A 11 -14.94 10.90 3.58
CA ARG A 11 -16.27 10.64 4.13
C ARG A 11 -17.01 11.96 4.22
N VAL A 12 -18.16 12.05 3.59
CA VAL A 12 -19.03 13.23 3.62
C VAL A 12 -20.28 12.86 4.41
N SER A 13 -20.63 13.64 5.45
CA SER A 13 -21.90 13.52 6.13
C SER A 13 -22.95 14.32 5.34
N ASP A 14 -24.06 13.68 4.99
CA ASP A 14 -25.19 14.35 4.35
C ASP A 14 -26.18 14.89 5.42
N VAL A 15 -26.99 15.88 5.06
CA VAL A 15 -27.93 16.59 5.94
C VAL A 15 -29.00 15.62 6.56
N ALA A 16 -29.14 14.41 6.01
CA ALA A 16 -30.06 13.38 6.50
C ALA A 16 -29.42 12.35 7.46
N GLY A 17 -28.24 12.64 8.03
CA GLY A 17 -27.59 11.76 9.02
C GLY A 17 -26.87 10.53 8.46
N GLY A 18 -26.84 10.33 7.15
CA GLY A 18 -26.10 9.28 6.48
C GLY A 18 -24.65 9.67 6.18
N VAL A 19 -23.71 8.72 6.34
CA VAL A 19 -22.31 8.92 5.93
C VAL A 19 -22.13 8.45 4.50
N VAL A 20 -21.84 9.38 3.58
CA VAL A 20 -21.52 9.07 2.18
C VAL A 20 -20.01 9.10 1.99
N VAL A 21 -19.46 8.04 1.39
CA VAL A 21 -18.05 7.99 1.02
C VAL A 21 -17.89 8.50 -0.40
N GLN A 22 -17.16 9.61 -0.58
CA GLN A 22 -16.90 10.21 -1.88
C GLN A 22 -15.41 10.21 -2.20
N ALA A 23 -15.07 9.77 -3.43
CA ALA A 23 -13.70 9.82 -3.94
C ALA A 23 -13.53 11.06 -4.84
N TYR A 24 -12.42 11.77 -4.66
CA TYR A 24 -11.97 12.84 -5.54
C TYR A 24 -10.72 12.38 -6.27
N ARG A 25 -10.63 12.68 -7.56
CA ARG A 25 -9.49 12.32 -8.41
C ARG A 25 -8.95 13.60 -9.05
N PHE A 26 -7.63 13.76 -8.93
CA PHE A 26 -6.90 14.90 -9.51
C PHE A 26 -5.69 14.37 -10.28
N ALA A 27 -5.38 14.96 -11.44
CA ALA A 27 -4.12 14.74 -12.11
C ALA A 27 -3.06 15.63 -11.45
N LEU A 28 -1.92 15.04 -11.08
CA LEU A 28 -0.79 15.76 -10.52
C LEU A 28 0.10 16.30 -11.63
N ASP A 29 0.69 17.47 -11.38
CA ASP A 29 1.74 18.10 -12.17
C ASP A 29 3.01 18.23 -11.31
N PRO A 30 3.73 17.10 -11.06
CA PRO A 30 4.91 17.09 -10.23
C PRO A 30 6.12 17.68 -10.96
N SER A 31 6.99 18.36 -10.22
CA SER A 31 8.33 18.70 -10.72
C SER A 31 9.15 17.42 -11.01
N PRO A 32 10.23 17.50 -11.83
CA PRO A 32 11.07 16.33 -12.09
C PRO A 32 11.65 15.67 -10.83
N ALA A 33 11.88 16.43 -9.76
CA ALA A 33 12.33 15.90 -8.48
C ALA A 33 11.20 15.12 -7.78
N GLN A 34 10.00 15.70 -7.73
CA GLN A 34 8.82 15.06 -7.13
C GLN A 34 8.41 13.81 -7.91
N ASP A 35 8.53 13.82 -9.23
CA ASP A 35 8.28 12.64 -10.08
C ASP A 35 9.22 11.48 -9.72
N ARG A 36 10.53 11.75 -9.62
CA ARG A 36 11.50 10.74 -9.16
C ARG A 36 11.16 10.19 -7.77
N ASP A 37 10.72 11.06 -6.85
CA ASP A 37 10.36 10.64 -5.50
C ASP A 37 9.05 9.83 -5.46
N LEU A 38 8.07 10.13 -6.30
CA LEU A 38 6.87 9.31 -6.48
C LEU A 38 7.24 7.90 -6.95
N TYR A 39 8.11 7.78 -7.96
CA TYR A 39 8.60 6.48 -8.41
C TYR A 39 9.41 5.75 -7.35
N ARG A 40 10.22 6.46 -6.56
CA ARG A 40 10.98 5.88 -5.43
C ARG A 40 10.03 5.28 -4.40
N HIS A 41 8.98 6.00 -4.00
CA HIS A 41 7.98 5.53 -3.07
C HIS A 41 7.19 4.32 -3.60
N ALA A 42 6.76 4.36 -4.86
CA ALA A 42 6.10 3.22 -5.50
C ALA A 42 7.03 1.99 -5.60
N GLY A 43 8.32 2.24 -5.90
CA GLY A 43 9.36 1.22 -5.89
C GLY A 43 9.57 0.59 -4.51
N ALA A 44 9.56 1.39 -3.46
CA ALA A 44 9.68 0.93 -2.07
C ALA A 44 8.52 0.01 -1.67
N GLY A 45 7.28 0.36 -2.05
CA GLY A 45 6.11 -0.50 -1.84
C GLY A 45 6.22 -1.84 -2.56
N ARG A 46 6.67 -1.82 -3.83
CA ARG A 46 6.91 -3.04 -4.59
C ARG A 46 8.02 -3.90 -3.97
N PHE A 47 9.10 -3.28 -3.51
CA PHE A 47 10.20 -3.98 -2.84
C PHE A 47 9.70 -4.69 -1.57
N ALA A 48 8.98 -3.99 -0.69
CA ALA A 48 8.44 -4.58 0.53
C ALA A 48 7.48 -5.75 0.25
N PHE A 49 6.61 -5.61 -0.76
CA PHE A 49 5.75 -6.71 -1.21
C PHE A 49 6.57 -7.94 -1.64
N ASN A 50 7.57 -7.74 -2.48
CA ASN A 50 8.39 -8.83 -3.03
C ASN A 50 9.26 -9.48 -1.96
N TRP A 51 9.89 -8.69 -1.10
CA TRP A 51 10.67 -9.18 0.02
C TRP A 51 9.82 -10.06 0.96
N ALA A 52 8.66 -9.57 1.38
CA ALA A 52 7.77 -10.32 2.25
C ALA A 52 7.22 -11.59 1.58
N LEU A 53 6.93 -11.54 0.27
CA LEU A 53 6.53 -12.72 -0.50
C LEU A 53 7.66 -13.76 -0.57
N ALA A 54 8.91 -13.32 -0.75
CA ALA A 54 10.06 -14.22 -0.73
C ALA A 54 10.21 -14.89 0.64
N ALA A 55 10.08 -14.14 1.74
CA ALA A 55 10.15 -14.67 3.09
C ALA A 55 9.03 -15.71 3.36
N VAL A 56 7.79 -15.42 2.94
CA VAL A 56 6.67 -16.36 3.06
C VAL A 56 6.92 -17.63 2.25
N ARG A 57 7.42 -17.50 1.02
CA ARG A 57 7.76 -18.66 0.17
C ARG A 57 8.85 -19.53 0.77
N ALA A 58 9.92 -18.88 1.27
CA ALA A 58 11.02 -19.60 1.92
C ALA A 58 10.54 -20.37 3.15
N ASN A 59 9.75 -19.74 4.02
CA ASN A 59 9.18 -20.38 5.21
C ASN A 59 8.25 -21.57 4.84
N LEU A 60 7.39 -21.40 3.85
CA LEU A 60 6.53 -22.51 3.37
C LEU A 60 7.34 -23.65 2.77
N GLY A 61 8.37 -23.35 1.98
CA GLY A 61 9.27 -24.35 1.39
C GLY A 61 10.07 -25.11 2.46
N GLN A 62 10.62 -24.37 3.45
CA GLN A 62 11.34 -24.97 4.56
C GLN A 62 10.46 -25.95 5.35
N ARG A 63 9.25 -25.53 5.74
CA ARG A 63 8.30 -26.36 6.47
C ARG A 63 7.83 -27.57 5.64
N ALA A 64 7.73 -27.44 4.32
CA ALA A 64 7.40 -28.56 3.44
C ALA A 64 8.54 -29.59 3.37
N ALA A 65 9.80 -29.12 3.29
CA ALA A 65 10.98 -29.97 3.34
C ALA A 65 11.09 -30.69 4.69
N GLU A 66 10.95 -29.98 5.80
CA GLU A 66 10.98 -30.57 7.14
C GLU A 66 9.95 -31.68 7.32
N ARG A 67 8.71 -31.49 6.82
CA ARG A 67 7.69 -32.55 6.82
C ARG A 67 8.08 -33.77 6.00
N SER A 68 8.74 -33.56 4.84
CA SER A 68 9.20 -34.69 4.02
C SER A 68 10.28 -35.52 4.70
N TYR A 69 10.99 -34.95 5.67
CA TYR A 69 11.94 -35.68 6.54
C TYR A 69 11.28 -36.29 7.79
N GLY A 70 9.95 -36.22 7.90
CA GLY A 70 9.20 -36.85 8.99
C GLY A 70 9.13 -36.03 10.28
N LEU A 71 9.50 -34.73 10.27
CA LEU A 71 9.36 -33.89 11.45
C LEU A 71 7.87 -33.64 11.76
N THR A 72 7.54 -33.73 13.04
CA THR A 72 6.19 -33.43 13.55
C THR A 72 5.92 -31.91 13.52
N ASP A 73 4.65 -31.50 13.55
CA ASP A 73 4.27 -30.09 13.50
C ASP A 73 4.90 -29.23 14.62
N ALA A 74 5.21 -29.84 15.78
CA ALA A 74 5.88 -29.19 16.91
C ALA A 74 7.39 -28.93 16.64
N GLN A 75 8.00 -29.70 15.77
CA GLN A 75 9.43 -29.61 15.42
C GLN A 75 9.70 -28.75 14.20
N LEU A 76 8.64 -28.37 13.48
CA LEU A 76 8.80 -27.52 12.28
C LEU A 76 9.27 -26.11 12.63
N THR A 77 10.04 -25.53 11.74
CA THR A 77 10.31 -24.10 11.75
C THR A 77 9.02 -23.31 12.00
N PRO A 78 9.00 -22.34 12.92
CA PRO A 78 7.80 -21.55 13.21
C PRO A 78 7.18 -20.94 11.95
N ALA A 79 5.86 -21.02 11.82
CA ALA A 79 5.16 -20.46 10.68
C ALA A 79 5.25 -18.94 10.67
N LEU A 80 5.69 -18.37 9.54
CA LEU A 80 5.64 -16.93 9.35
C LEU A 80 4.18 -16.48 9.15
N GLY A 81 3.70 -15.65 10.08
CA GLY A 81 2.37 -15.07 9.96
C GLY A 81 2.30 -14.08 8.78
N TRP A 82 1.24 -14.17 8.00
CA TRP A 82 1.01 -13.33 6.80
C TRP A 82 -0.10 -12.27 6.99
N THR A 83 -0.54 -12.04 8.21
CA THR A 83 -1.36 -10.87 8.53
C THR A 83 -0.52 -9.59 8.40
N LEU A 84 -1.16 -8.45 8.14
CA LEU A 84 -0.45 -7.18 8.01
C LEU A 84 0.41 -6.84 9.25
N PRO A 85 -0.06 -7.02 10.51
CA PRO A 85 0.79 -6.81 11.68
C PRO A 85 2.02 -7.72 11.74
N ALA A 86 1.88 -8.99 11.36
CA ALA A 86 2.98 -9.94 11.33
C ALA A 86 4.03 -9.57 10.27
N LEU A 87 3.60 -9.25 9.06
CA LEU A 87 4.48 -8.80 7.98
C LEU A 87 5.19 -7.48 8.32
N ARG A 88 4.51 -6.55 9.00
CA ARG A 88 5.12 -5.30 9.49
C ARG A 88 6.21 -5.54 10.52
N ARG A 89 6.00 -6.48 11.46
CA ARG A 89 7.03 -6.86 12.43
C ARG A 89 8.26 -7.43 11.74
N ALA A 90 8.06 -8.41 10.85
CA ALA A 90 9.15 -9.01 10.09
C ALA A 90 9.91 -7.96 9.26
N TRP A 91 9.19 -7.08 8.57
CA TRP A 91 9.79 -5.97 7.81
C TRP A 91 10.60 -5.03 8.70
N ASN A 92 10.05 -4.61 9.84
CA ASN A 92 10.74 -3.68 10.74
C ASN A 92 12.03 -4.25 11.31
N ALA A 93 12.08 -5.55 11.56
CA ALA A 93 13.30 -6.24 11.99
C ALA A 93 14.33 -6.33 10.85
N ALA A 94 13.89 -6.60 9.62
CA ALA A 94 14.81 -6.88 8.50
C ALA A 94 15.24 -5.62 7.72
N LYS A 95 14.42 -4.55 7.69
CA LYS A 95 14.63 -3.38 6.81
C LYS A 95 16.02 -2.72 6.91
N PRO A 96 16.71 -2.66 8.08
CA PRO A 96 18.03 -2.05 8.13
C PRO A 96 19.06 -2.80 7.27
N GLN A 97 18.95 -4.13 7.20
CA GLN A 97 19.84 -4.99 6.44
C GLN A 97 19.44 -5.10 4.96
N VAL A 98 18.13 -5.30 4.69
CA VAL A 98 17.65 -5.61 3.34
C VAL A 98 17.35 -4.37 2.51
N ALA A 99 17.18 -3.21 3.12
CA ALA A 99 16.86 -1.94 2.49
C ALA A 99 17.51 -0.77 3.24
N PRO A 100 18.84 -0.62 3.25
CA PRO A 100 19.52 0.42 4.04
C PRO A 100 19.05 1.85 3.69
N TRP A 101 18.44 2.02 2.52
CA TRP A 101 17.81 3.25 2.05
C TRP A 101 16.37 3.46 2.58
N TRP A 102 15.88 2.59 3.46
CA TRP A 102 14.48 2.61 3.92
C TRP A 102 14.04 3.97 4.50
N ALA A 103 14.94 4.71 5.12
CA ALA A 103 14.65 6.02 5.71
C ALA A 103 14.31 7.10 4.66
N GLN A 104 14.66 6.88 3.38
CA GLN A 104 14.39 7.83 2.30
C GLN A 104 12.93 7.86 1.85
N CYS A 105 12.15 6.82 2.16
CA CYS A 105 10.74 6.73 1.79
C CYS A 105 9.81 6.80 2.99
N SER A 106 8.56 7.20 2.75
CA SER A 106 7.53 7.17 3.79
C SER A 106 7.25 5.72 4.23
N LYS A 107 7.02 5.53 5.53
CA LYS A 107 6.55 4.25 6.08
C LYS A 107 5.29 3.72 5.38
N GLU A 108 4.45 4.62 4.90
CA GLU A 108 3.20 4.29 4.21
C GLU A 108 3.45 3.60 2.86
N ALA A 109 4.56 3.92 2.19
CA ALA A 109 4.94 3.25 0.95
C ALA A 109 5.18 1.75 1.19
N TYR A 110 5.96 1.40 2.20
CA TYR A 110 6.20 0.00 2.57
C TYR A 110 4.92 -0.69 3.04
N ASN A 111 4.13 0.00 3.90
CA ASN A 111 2.85 -0.51 4.38
C ASN A 111 1.88 -0.85 3.24
N THR A 112 1.85 -0.04 2.18
CA THR A 112 1.03 -0.31 0.98
C THR A 112 1.42 -1.65 0.34
N GLY A 113 2.72 -1.93 0.24
CA GLY A 113 3.22 -3.20 -0.28
C GLY A 113 2.84 -4.39 0.61
N LEU A 114 3.09 -4.28 1.91
CA LEU A 114 2.79 -5.34 2.90
C LEU A 114 1.29 -5.62 3.01
N ASP A 115 0.45 -4.58 3.03
CA ASP A 115 -1.01 -4.71 3.03
C ASP A 115 -1.52 -5.40 1.77
N GLY A 116 -0.98 -5.02 0.60
CA GLY A 116 -1.28 -5.68 -0.66
C GLY A 116 -0.96 -7.17 -0.65
N LEU A 117 0.18 -7.57 -0.05
CA LEU A 117 0.55 -8.97 0.10
C LEU A 117 -0.36 -9.69 1.09
N ALA A 118 -0.61 -9.12 2.27
CA ALA A 118 -1.48 -9.71 3.28
C ALA A 118 -2.87 -10.03 2.71
N ARG A 119 -3.45 -9.09 1.97
CA ARG A 119 -4.74 -9.30 1.28
C ARG A 119 -4.66 -10.38 0.19
N ALA A 120 -3.59 -10.39 -0.60
CA ALA A 120 -3.42 -11.39 -1.65
C ALA A 120 -3.29 -12.82 -1.08
N LEU A 121 -2.52 -12.99 0.00
CA LEU A 121 -2.39 -14.27 0.70
C LEU A 121 -3.70 -14.68 1.39
N GLY A 122 -4.41 -13.74 2.00
CA GLY A 122 -5.74 -13.98 2.58
C GLY A 122 -6.75 -14.46 1.54
N ASN A 123 -6.80 -13.79 0.38
CA ASN A 123 -7.68 -14.18 -0.74
C ASN A 123 -7.33 -15.55 -1.29
N TRP A 124 -6.03 -15.85 -1.47
CA TRP A 124 -5.58 -17.17 -1.89
C TRP A 124 -5.98 -18.26 -0.88
N SER A 125 -5.74 -18.04 0.41
CA SER A 125 -6.10 -18.98 1.48
C SER A 125 -7.62 -19.21 1.54
N ALA A 126 -8.42 -18.14 1.48
CA ALA A 126 -9.88 -18.22 1.47
C ALA A 126 -10.41 -18.94 0.21
N SER A 127 -9.79 -18.70 -0.96
CA SER A 127 -10.14 -19.40 -2.20
C SER A 127 -9.81 -20.90 -2.13
N ARG A 128 -8.66 -21.23 -1.53
CA ARG A 128 -8.24 -22.66 -1.37
C ARG A 128 -9.14 -23.43 -0.40
N SER A 129 -9.62 -22.77 0.64
CA SER A 129 -10.52 -23.37 1.66
C SER A 129 -12.01 -23.28 1.32
N GLY A 130 -12.38 -22.81 0.10
CA GLY A 130 -13.78 -22.66 -0.30
C GLY A 130 -14.56 -21.53 0.38
N ARG A 131 -13.91 -20.74 1.26
CA ARG A 131 -14.56 -19.64 1.98
C ARG A 131 -14.79 -18.38 1.15
N ARG A 132 -14.22 -18.32 -0.07
CA ARG A 132 -14.37 -17.19 -0.97
C ARG A 132 -15.22 -17.57 -2.17
N ALA A 133 -16.28 -16.80 -2.44
CA ALA A 133 -17.04 -16.90 -3.67
C ALA A 133 -16.25 -16.36 -4.89
N GLY A 134 -16.59 -16.83 -6.08
CA GLY A 134 -16.02 -16.39 -7.35
C GLY A 134 -14.83 -17.23 -7.83
N PRO A 135 -14.12 -16.81 -8.89
CA PRO A 135 -13.05 -17.55 -9.52
C PRO A 135 -11.92 -17.91 -8.57
N ARG A 136 -11.25 -19.05 -8.84
CA ARG A 136 -10.11 -19.52 -8.04
C ARG A 136 -8.96 -18.53 -8.08
N VAL A 137 -8.44 -18.16 -6.90
CA VAL A 137 -7.30 -17.25 -6.75
C VAL A 137 -6.02 -18.05 -6.59
N GLY A 138 -5.05 -17.78 -7.45
CA GLY A 138 -3.72 -18.39 -7.37
C GLY A 138 -2.84 -17.77 -6.28
N PHE A 139 -1.72 -18.46 -5.98
CA PHE A 139 -0.72 -17.93 -5.05
C PHE A 139 -0.11 -16.62 -5.60
N PRO A 140 0.17 -15.61 -4.73
CA PRO A 140 0.72 -14.35 -5.18
C PRO A 140 2.02 -14.48 -5.97
N ARG A 141 2.20 -13.61 -6.97
CA ARG A 141 3.40 -13.54 -7.80
C ARG A 141 4.21 -12.28 -7.50
N PHE A 142 5.51 -12.33 -7.75
CA PHE A 142 6.37 -11.14 -7.65
C PHE A 142 5.91 -10.03 -8.58
N LYS A 143 5.94 -8.81 -8.07
CA LYS A 143 5.60 -7.60 -8.82
C LYS A 143 6.81 -7.10 -9.60
N SER A 144 6.71 -7.02 -10.91
CA SER A 144 7.75 -6.42 -11.75
C SER A 144 7.47 -4.93 -12.01
N ARG A 145 8.53 -4.15 -12.27
CA ARG A 145 8.41 -2.73 -12.63
C ARG A 145 7.58 -2.52 -13.91
N ARG A 146 7.67 -3.46 -14.86
CA ARG A 146 7.01 -3.34 -16.17
C ARG A 146 5.53 -3.70 -16.14
N ARG A 147 5.09 -4.56 -15.21
CA ARG A 147 3.73 -5.11 -15.18
C ARG A 147 2.80 -4.47 -14.17
N VAL A 148 3.34 -3.68 -13.26
CA VAL A 148 2.55 -3.07 -12.18
C VAL A 148 2.54 -1.56 -12.35
N VAL A 149 1.34 -0.99 -12.42
CA VAL A 149 1.18 0.46 -12.39
C VAL A 149 1.78 1.00 -11.09
N PRO A 150 2.73 1.95 -11.16
CA PRO A 150 3.29 2.56 -9.97
C PRO A 150 2.19 3.22 -9.13
N SER A 151 2.13 2.88 -7.86
CA SER A 151 1.16 3.47 -6.95
C SER A 151 1.71 3.51 -5.53
N VAL A 152 1.30 4.51 -4.78
CA VAL A 152 1.58 4.64 -3.36
C VAL A 152 0.35 5.19 -2.66
N ARG A 153 0.10 4.72 -1.44
CA ARG A 153 -0.98 5.23 -0.58
C ARG A 153 -0.34 5.98 0.58
N PHE A 154 -0.86 7.16 0.85
CA PHE A 154 -0.62 7.91 2.08
C PHE A 154 -1.91 7.93 2.88
N THR A 155 -1.88 7.57 4.15
CA THR A 155 -3.05 7.48 5.03
C THR A 155 -2.95 8.39 6.25
N THR A 156 -1.76 8.87 6.52
CA THR A 156 -1.46 9.70 7.69
C THR A 156 -0.42 10.77 7.35
N GLY A 157 -0.22 11.70 8.27
CA GLY A 157 0.78 12.74 8.16
C GLY A 157 0.24 14.03 7.56
N THR A 158 1.10 14.77 6.89
CA THR A 158 0.81 16.12 6.36
C THR A 158 0.07 16.08 5.02
N ILE A 159 -1.02 15.29 4.92
CA ILE A 159 -1.87 15.30 3.72
C ILE A 159 -2.86 16.44 3.86
N ARG A 160 -2.81 17.41 2.96
CA ARG A 160 -3.74 18.52 2.95
C ARG A 160 -3.97 19.08 1.56
N VAL A 161 -5.13 19.71 1.38
CA VAL A 161 -5.45 20.54 0.23
C VAL A 161 -5.03 21.97 0.59
N GLU A 162 -4.28 22.62 -0.29
CA GLU A 162 -3.80 23.99 -0.08
C GLU A 162 -4.85 25.03 -0.50
N ASP A 163 -4.79 26.20 0.11
CA ASP A 163 -5.72 27.33 -0.16
C ASP A 163 -5.62 27.86 -1.58
N THR A 164 -4.51 27.59 -2.25
CA THR A 164 -4.28 27.98 -3.66
C THR A 164 -5.24 27.32 -4.64
N ARG A 165 -6.06 26.35 -4.20
CA ARG A 165 -7.04 25.60 -5.01
C ARG A 165 -6.47 24.76 -6.16
N HIS A 166 -5.15 24.71 -6.31
CA HIS A 166 -4.43 23.93 -7.34
C HIS A 166 -3.22 23.19 -6.77
N HIS A 167 -3.18 22.96 -5.45
CA HIS A 167 -2.08 22.22 -4.82
C HIS A 167 -2.59 21.28 -3.74
N VAL A 168 -1.89 20.17 -3.64
CA VAL A 168 -2.01 19.21 -2.52
C VAL A 168 -0.63 19.00 -1.90
N THR A 169 -0.57 18.89 -0.58
CA THR A 169 0.67 18.50 0.11
C THR A 169 0.60 17.03 0.47
N LEU A 170 1.64 16.29 0.11
CA LEU A 170 1.81 14.88 0.42
C LEU A 170 3.04 14.67 1.31
N PRO A 171 3.00 13.69 2.23
CA PRO A 171 4.12 13.40 3.12
C PRO A 171 5.42 13.12 2.33
N ARG A 172 6.52 13.78 2.72
CA ARG A 172 7.85 13.69 2.10
C ARG A 172 7.97 14.17 0.65
N LEU A 173 6.87 14.36 -0.04
CA LEU A 173 6.82 14.88 -1.41
C LEU A 173 6.60 16.40 -1.43
N GLY A 174 6.08 16.94 -0.31
CA GLY A 174 5.76 18.34 -0.19
C GLY A 174 4.55 18.74 -1.01
N ARG A 175 4.51 20.01 -1.39
CA ARG A 175 3.43 20.64 -2.14
C ARG A 175 3.56 20.30 -3.62
N ILE A 176 2.52 19.68 -4.20
CA ILE A 176 2.46 19.28 -5.62
C ILE A 176 1.27 20.00 -6.26
N ARG A 177 1.48 20.52 -7.46
CA ARG A 177 0.44 21.14 -8.27
C ARG A 177 -0.55 20.09 -8.80
N THR A 178 -1.82 20.47 -8.95
CA THR A 178 -2.87 19.70 -9.62
C THR A 178 -3.32 20.43 -10.88
N HIS A 179 -3.65 19.68 -11.93
CA HIS A 179 -4.22 20.28 -13.15
C HIS A 179 -5.62 20.81 -12.88
N GLU A 180 -6.44 20.03 -12.16
CA GLU A 180 -7.79 20.43 -11.81
C GLU A 180 -7.82 21.23 -10.51
N SER A 181 -8.87 22.07 -10.37
CA SER A 181 -9.10 22.83 -9.16
C SER A 181 -9.56 21.93 -7.99
N THR A 182 -8.89 22.03 -6.85
CA THR A 182 -9.24 21.33 -5.62
C THR A 182 -10.35 22.03 -4.83
N ARG A 183 -10.92 23.13 -5.34
CA ARG A 183 -11.93 23.99 -4.66
C ARG A 183 -13.10 23.21 -4.07
N LYS A 184 -13.62 22.24 -4.82
CA LYS A 184 -14.79 21.45 -4.38
C LYS A 184 -14.48 20.60 -3.17
N LEU A 185 -13.30 19.96 -3.13
CA LEU A 185 -12.81 19.20 -1.98
C LEU A 185 -12.50 20.13 -0.80
N ALA A 186 -11.76 21.23 -1.03
CA ALA A 186 -11.41 22.19 -0.01
C ALA A 186 -12.67 22.75 0.69
N ARG A 187 -13.69 23.15 -0.07
CA ARG A 187 -14.94 23.66 0.50
C ARG A 187 -15.59 22.67 1.46
N ARG A 188 -15.61 21.37 1.13
CA ARG A 188 -16.20 20.34 1.98
C ARG A 188 -15.38 20.06 3.25
N LEU A 189 -14.05 20.09 3.13
CA LEU A 189 -13.15 19.94 4.27
C LEU A 189 -13.29 21.11 5.26
N TYR A 190 -13.30 22.35 4.76
CA TYR A 190 -13.43 23.56 5.60
C TYR A 190 -14.83 23.73 6.19
N ALA A 191 -15.88 23.28 5.50
CA ALA A 191 -17.25 23.29 6.03
C ALA A 191 -17.49 22.22 7.12
N GLY A 192 -16.48 21.37 7.44
CA GLY A 192 -16.61 20.29 8.41
C GLY A 192 -17.52 19.13 7.95
N THR A 193 -18.02 19.19 6.70
CA THR A 193 -18.88 18.16 6.11
C THR A 193 -18.09 16.96 5.56
N ALA A 194 -16.76 17.03 5.58
CA ALA A 194 -15.86 15.94 5.17
C ALA A 194 -14.72 15.78 6.18
N ARG A 195 -14.26 14.53 6.36
CA ARG A 195 -13.10 14.13 7.17
C ARG A 195 -12.18 13.19 6.39
#